data_cc125fabce6f8adcf8907b0b6fab5d85
#
_entry.id   cc125fabce6f8adcf8907b0b6fab5d85
#
_cell.length_a   1.000
_cell.length_b   1.000
_cell.length_c   1.000
_cell.angle_alpha   90.00
_cell.angle_beta   90.00
_cell.angle_gamma   90.00
#
_symmetry.space_group_name_H-M   'P 1'
#
loop_
_entity.id
_entity.type
_entity.pdbx_description
1 polymer ?
#
loop_
_entity_poly.entity_id
_entity_poly.type
_entity_poly.pdbx_seq_one_letter_code
_entity_poly.pdbx_strand_id
1 'polypeptide(L)'
;MEDKEKFPNGIQDLAKKVREKGLEFGIWFEPEMISYESELYKQHSDWVIKSHCYSPIQSRNQLVLDLSNPKVCEYLTEAISEILKDGNITYVKWDMNRHLTDLGSTFLDRESQGELSHRYVLGLYSILEQLTESFPDVLFEGCSSGGGRFDAGMLYYMPQTWTSDNTDAVCRLKIQHGTSLLFPAISMGAHVSAVPNLSLIHISEPTRRS
;
A
#
# COMPACT_ATOMS: atom_id res chain seq x y z
N MET A 1 -4.70 8.36 -12.59
CA MET A 1 -5.75 9.08 -13.37
C MET A 1 -7.08 8.81 -12.70
N GLU A 2 -7.86 9.85 -12.41
CA GLU A 2 -9.19 9.70 -11.80
C GLU A 2 -10.20 9.11 -12.78
N ASP A 3 -11.09 8.26 -12.26
CA ASP A 3 -12.24 7.74 -13.01
C ASP A 3 -13.32 8.84 -13.12
N LYS A 4 -13.39 9.46 -14.27
CA LYS A 4 -14.31 10.58 -14.51
C LYS A 4 -15.79 10.20 -14.55
N GLU A 5 -16.11 8.92 -14.75
CA GLU A 5 -17.50 8.45 -14.66
C GLU A 5 -17.96 8.33 -13.22
N LYS A 6 -17.08 7.82 -12.34
CA LYS A 6 -17.37 7.70 -10.89
C LYS A 6 -17.19 9.03 -10.14
N PHE A 7 -16.17 9.80 -10.51
CA PHE A 7 -15.83 11.07 -9.88
C PHE A 7 -15.80 12.21 -10.89
N PRO A 8 -16.97 12.64 -11.41
CA PRO A 8 -17.03 13.66 -12.45
C PRO A 8 -16.42 15.01 -12.04
N ASN A 9 -16.44 15.31 -10.73
CA ASN A 9 -15.84 16.53 -10.16
C ASN A 9 -14.51 16.27 -9.44
N GLY A 10 -13.95 15.05 -9.60
CA GLY A 10 -12.72 14.62 -8.94
C GLY A 10 -12.92 14.12 -7.51
N ILE A 11 -11.88 13.46 -6.99
CA ILE A 11 -11.87 12.89 -5.63
C ILE A 11 -11.89 13.98 -4.55
N GLN A 12 -11.34 15.15 -4.84
CA GLN A 12 -11.30 16.27 -3.89
C GLN A 12 -12.69 16.83 -3.61
N ASP A 13 -13.57 16.90 -4.61
CA ASP A 13 -14.97 17.31 -4.41
C ASP A 13 -15.71 16.32 -3.51
N LEU A 14 -15.48 15.01 -3.69
CA LEU A 14 -16.03 13.99 -2.80
C LEU A 14 -15.49 14.14 -1.37
N ALA A 15 -14.18 14.27 -1.21
CA ALA A 15 -13.55 14.44 0.10
C ALA A 15 -14.10 15.67 0.83
N LYS A 16 -14.23 16.80 0.14
CA LYS A 16 -14.82 18.02 0.67
C LYS A 16 -16.28 17.82 1.15
N LYS A 17 -17.11 17.17 0.32
CA LYS A 17 -18.51 16.86 0.67
C LYS A 17 -18.64 15.95 1.88
N VAL A 18 -17.73 15.02 2.07
CA VAL A 18 -17.68 14.14 3.24
C VAL A 18 -17.34 14.97 4.48
N ARG A 19 -16.34 15.85 4.38
CA ARG A 19 -15.94 16.74 5.49
C ARG A 19 -17.02 17.75 5.87
N GLU A 20 -17.79 18.27 4.93
CA GLU A 20 -18.95 19.12 5.18
C GLU A 20 -20.02 18.44 6.03
N LYS A 21 -20.02 17.11 6.09
CA LYS A 21 -20.90 16.31 6.97
C LYS A 21 -20.27 16.00 8.33
N GLY A 22 -19.12 16.58 8.65
CA GLY A 22 -18.40 16.38 9.90
C GLY A 22 -17.65 15.03 9.97
N LEU A 23 -17.36 14.41 8.84
CA LEU A 23 -16.58 13.18 8.73
C LEU A 23 -15.20 13.46 8.15
N GLU A 24 -14.21 12.66 8.55
CA GLU A 24 -12.92 12.66 7.89
C GLU A 24 -12.94 11.75 6.64
N PHE A 25 -12.08 12.06 5.66
CA PHE A 25 -12.00 11.29 4.42
C PHE A 25 -10.65 10.61 4.28
N GLY A 26 -10.69 9.30 4.04
CA GLY A 26 -9.51 8.48 3.79
C GLY A 26 -9.47 7.89 2.38
N ILE A 27 -8.26 7.58 1.92
CA ILE A 27 -8.04 6.94 0.62
C ILE A 27 -7.11 5.73 0.77
N TRP A 28 -7.35 4.72 -0.06
CA TRP A 28 -6.50 3.53 -0.19
C TRP A 28 -5.62 3.65 -1.43
N PHE A 29 -4.32 3.33 -1.28
CA PHE A 29 -3.35 3.27 -2.35
C PHE A 29 -2.61 1.93 -2.36
N GLU A 30 -2.24 1.48 -3.56
CA GLU A 30 -1.24 0.43 -3.82
C GLU A 30 -0.09 1.02 -4.67
N PRO A 31 0.68 1.98 -4.17
CA PRO A 31 1.53 2.81 -5.03
C PRO A 31 2.82 2.13 -5.48
N GLU A 32 3.22 1.04 -4.84
CA GLU A 32 4.43 0.29 -5.20
C GLU A 32 4.20 -0.66 -6.38
N MET A 33 2.96 -0.73 -6.90
CA MET A 33 2.58 -1.66 -7.96
C MET A 33 2.12 -0.92 -9.22
N ILE A 34 2.30 -1.55 -10.38
CA ILE A 34 2.01 -0.97 -11.68
C ILE A 34 1.40 -2.03 -12.61
N SER A 35 0.39 -1.64 -13.42
CA SER A 35 -0.19 -2.48 -14.45
C SER A 35 0.50 -2.28 -15.80
N TYR A 36 0.62 -3.32 -16.61
CA TYR A 36 1.06 -3.23 -18.00
C TYR A 36 0.22 -2.26 -18.84
N GLU A 37 -1.06 -2.13 -18.51
CA GLU A 37 -1.99 -1.26 -19.24
C GLU A 37 -1.84 0.23 -18.88
N SER A 38 -1.09 0.54 -17.81
CA SER A 38 -0.93 1.92 -17.34
C SER A 38 -0.07 2.75 -18.29
N GLU A 39 -0.37 4.05 -18.38
CA GLU A 39 0.45 4.99 -19.15
C GLU A 39 1.88 5.09 -18.57
N LEU A 40 2.02 4.98 -17.25
CA LEU A 40 3.33 4.96 -16.60
C LEU A 40 4.19 3.79 -17.10
N TYR A 41 3.63 2.58 -17.19
CA TYR A 41 4.37 1.43 -17.69
C TYR A 41 4.75 1.58 -19.17
N LYS A 42 3.86 2.12 -19.99
CA LYS A 42 4.15 2.36 -21.42
C LYS A 42 5.30 3.35 -21.62
N GLN A 43 5.42 4.35 -20.75
CA GLN A 43 6.49 5.35 -20.78
C GLN A 43 7.79 4.87 -20.14
N HIS A 44 7.69 4.08 -19.06
CA HIS A 44 8.78 3.67 -18.19
C HIS A 44 8.73 2.16 -17.87
N SER A 45 8.79 1.32 -18.89
CA SER A 45 8.82 -0.15 -18.72
C SER A 45 10.12 -0.67 -18.05
N ASP A 46 11.09 0.20 -17.91
CA ASP A 46 12.36 -0.01 -17.21
C ASP A 46 12.27 0.26 -15.69
N TRP A 47 11.17 0.84 -15.20
CA TRP A 47 10.97 1.17 -13.80
C TRP A 47 10.44 0.01 -12.94
N VAL A 48 10.34 -1.18 -13.50
CA VAL A 48 9.86 -2.35 -12.78
C VAL A 48 10.99 -3.28 -12.36
N ILE A 49 10.82 -3.91 -11.22
CA ILE A 49 11.67 -5.02 -10.79
C ILE A 49 11.43 -6.19 -11.74
N LYS A 50 12.48 -6.67 -12.37
CA LYS A 50 12.47 -7.83 -13.28
C LYS A 50 13.82 -8.48 -13.37
N SER A 51 13.84 -9.79 -13.50
CA SER A 51 15.05 -10.53 -13.82
C SER A 51 15.60 -10.11 -15.19
N HIS A 52 16.91 -10.08 -15.31
CA HIS A 52 17.57 -9.85 -16.62
C HIS A 52 17.38 -11.02 -17.59
N CYS A 53 16.97 -12.19 -17.10
CA CYS A 53 16.89 -13.44 -17.88
C CYS A 53 15.48 -13.84 -18.28
N TYR A 54 14.45 -13.30 -17.60
CA TYR A 54 13.07 -13.76 -17.77
C TYR A 54 12.11 -12.58 -17.84
N SER A 55 10.94 -12.82 -18.44
CA SER A 55 9.84 -11.88 -18.39
C SER A 55 9.37 -11.71 -16.94
N PRO A 56 9.00 -10.50 -16.50
CA PRO A 56 8.58 -10.26 -15.14
C PRO A 56 7.30 -11.03 -14.81
N ILE A 57 7.26 -11.60 -13.60
CA ILE A 57 6.10 -12.34 -13.11
C ILE A 57 5.03 -11.36 -12.64
N GLN A 58 3.85 -11.48 -13.23
CA GLN A 58 2.66 -10.76 -12.74
C GLN A 58 2.04 -11.44 -11.54
N SER A 59 1.54 -10.65 -10.61
CA SER A 59 0.61 -11.08 -9.58
C SER A 59 -0.52 -10.06 -9.50
N ARG A 60 -1.77 -10.52 -9.51
CA ARG A 60 -2.96 -9.66 -9.55
C ARG A 60 -2.97 -8.69 -10.75
N ASN A 61 -2.42 -9.12 -11.88
CA ASN A 61 -2.20 -8.30 -13.09
C ASN A 61 -1.31 -7.06 -12.88
N GLN A 62 -0.42 -7.12 -11.91
CA GLN A 62 0.48 -6.02 -11.55
C GLN A 62 1.93 -6.50 -11.47
N LEU A 63 2.85 -5.54 -11.68
CA LEU A 63 4.29 -5.64 -11.47
C LEU A 63 4.67 -4.75 -10.27
N VAL A 64 5.90 -4.88 -9.80
CA VAL A 64 6.44 -4.04 -8.73
C VAL A 64 7.34 -2.97 -9.31
N LEU A 65 7.15 -1.73 -8.90
CA LEU A 65 8.03 -0.61 -9.21
C LEU A 65 9.38 -0.76 -8.49
N ASP A 66 10.44 -0.36 -9.13
CA ASP A 66 11.81 -0.42 -8.59
C ASP A 66 12.11 0.81 -7.73
N LEU A 67 11.82 0.73 -6.44
CA LEU A 67 12.12 1.82 -5.50
C LEU A 67 13.63 1.99 -5.20
N SER A 68 14.51 1.13 -5.72
CA SER A 68 15.95 1.41 -5.69
C SER A 68 16.33 2.54 -6.65
N ASN A 69 15.45 2.88 -7.60
CA ASN A 69 15.61 3.97 -8.54
C ASN A 69 15.03 5.27 -7.98
N PRO A 70 15.87 6.30 -7.71
CA PRO A 70 15.40 7.57 -7.15
C PRO A 70 14.33 8.28 -7.98
N LYS A 71 14.33 8.12 -9.32
CA LYS A 71 13.32 8.71 -10.20
C LYS A 71 11.93 8.12 -9.97
N VAL A 72 11.86 6.84 -9.62
CA VAL A 72 10.59 6.18 -9.26
C VAL A 72 10.08 6.74 -7.93
N CYS A 73 10.98 6.91 -6.96
CA CYS A 73 10.63 7.47 -5.66
C CYS A 73 10.13 8.92 -5.79
N GLU A 74 10.83 9.76 -6.55
CA GLU A 74 10.45 11.13 -6.84
C GLU A 74 9.05 11.21 -7.48
N TYR A 75 8.84 10.43 -8.56
CA TYR A 75 7.53 10.37 -9.23
C TYR A 75 6.40 9.98 -8.28
N LEU A 76 6.61 8.96 -7.44
CA LEU A 76 5.57 8.51 -6.48
C LEU A 76 5.30 9.56 -5.41
N THR A 77 6.35 10.19 -4.89
CA THR A 77 6.23 11.27 -3.91
C THR A 77 5.43 12.44 -4.49
N GLU A 78 5.75 12.89 -5.70
CA GLU A 78 5.03 13.96 -6.38
C GLU A 78 3.58 13.59 -6.67
N ALA A 79 3.33 12.40 -7.22
CA ALA A 79 1.98 11.95 -7.56
C ALA A 79 1.06 11.83 -6.34
N ILE A 80 1.57 11.34 -5.21
CA ILE A 80 0.81 11.23 -3.97
C ILE A 80 0.63 12.61 -3.33
N SER A 81 1.67 13.44 -3.32
CA SER A 81 1.60 14.81 -2.80
C SER A 81 0.53 15.64 -3.53
N GLU A 82 0.44 15.48 -4.85
CA GLU A 82 -0.58 16.16 -5.65
C GLU A 82 -2.02 15.77 -5.23
N ILE A 83 -2.22 14.51 -4.80
CA ILE A 83 -3.52 14.05 -4.30
C ILE A 83 -3.81 14.60 -2.90
N LEU A 84 -2.80 14.75 -2.06
CA LEU A 84 -2.96 15.15 -0.65
C LEU A 84 -2.97 16.68 -0.44
N LYS A 85 -2.45 17.46 -1.40
CA LYS A 85 -2.18 18.90 -1.24
C LYS A 85 -3.37 19.77 -0.79
N ASP A 86 -4.59 19.38 -1.13
CA ASP A 86 -5.78 20.18 -0.81
C ASP A 86 -6.25 20.01 0.66
N GLY A 87 -5.60 19.15 1.44
CA GLY A 87 -5.89 18.93 2.86
C GLY A 87 -7.28 18.33 3.16
N ASN A 88 -7.97 17.83 2.15
CA ASN A 88 -9.29 17.19 2.33
C ASN A 88 -9.19 15.70 2.67
N ILE A 89 -8.01 15.11 2.48
CA ILE A 89 -7.72 13.70 2.79
C ILE A 89 -6.83 13.68 4.02
N THR A 90 -7.28 13.03 5.07
CA THR A 90 -6.62 12.98 6.39
C THR A 90 -6.16 11.57 6.77
N TYR A 91 -6.49 10.59 5.93
CA TYR A 91 -6.12 9.19 6.16
C TYR A 91 -5.71 8.52 4.86
N VAL A 92 -4.58 7.81 4.90
CA VAL A 92 -4.07 7.02 3.78
C VAL A 92 -3.83 5.59 4.25
N LYS A 93 -4.50 4.63 3.62
CA LYS A 93 -4.13 3.22 3.74
C LYS A 93 -3.19 2.86 2.62
N TRP A 94 -1.92 2.63 2.98
CA TRP A 94 -0.85 2.22 2.07
C TRP A 94 -0.73 0.71 2.03
N ASP A 95 -1.00 0.13 0.88
CA ASP A 95 -1.03 -1.32 0.72
C ASP A 95 0.06 -1.82 -0.24
N MET A 96 0.56 -3.03 0.04
CA MET A 96 1.49 -3.75 -0.83
C MET A 96 1.15 -5.25 -0.78
N ASN A 97 0.35 -5.72 -1.73
CA ASN A 97 -0.27 -7.04 -1.69
C ASN A 97 0.52 -8.13 -2.44
N ARG A 98 1.82 -7.96 -2.54
CA ARG A 98 2.72 -9.01 -3.05
C ARG A 98 4.13 -8.87 -2.49
N HIS A 99 4.84 -9.97 -2.47
CA HIS A 99 6.28 -10.00 -2.17
C HIS A 99 7.11 -9.71 -3.43
N LEU A 100 8.36 -9.34 -3.22
CA LEU A 100 9.32 -9.15 -4.31
C LEU A 100 9.74 -10.53 -4.87
N THR A 101 9.53 -10.70 -6.16
CA THR A 101 10.03 -11.83 -6.95
C THR A 101 10.90 -11.30 -8.08
N ASP A 102 11.60 -12.16 -8.80
CA ASP A 102 12.35 -11.78 -9.99
C ASP A 102 13.34 -10.63 -9.75
N LEU A 103 14.04 -10.68 -8.61
CA LEU A 103 14.92 -9.62 -8.16
C LEU A 103 15.94 -9.24 -9.23
N GLY A 104 15.76 -8.07 -9.78
CA GLY A 104 16.66 -7.45 -10.76
C GLY A 104 16.21 -6.02 -11.03
N SER A 105 17.16 -5.10 -11.08
CA SER A 105 16.96 -3.69 -11.35
C SER A 105 17.66 -3.30 -12.65
N THR A 106 16.96 -2.55 -13.49
CA THR A 106 17.59 -1.94 -14.68
C THR A 106 18.37 -0.68 -14.33
N PHE A 107 18.14 -0.12 -13.14
CA PHE A 107 18.84 1.06 -12.63
C PHE A 107 20.18 0.71 -11.99
N LEU A 108 20.23 -0.38 -11.22
CA LEU A 108 21.45 -0.80 -10.52
C LEU A 108 22.46 -1.44 -11.50
N ASP A 109 23.72 -1.15 -11.29
CA ASP A 109 24.80 -1.86 -11.98
C ASP A 109 24.87 -3.34 -11.57
N ARG A 110 25.67 -4.12 -12.30
CA ARG A 110 25.76 -5.56 -12.09
C ARG A 110 26.28 -5.94 -10.69
N GLU A 111 27.16 -5.14 -10.13
CA GLU A 111 27.81 -5.40 -8.84
C GLU A 111 26.84 -5.10 -7.70
N SER A 112 25.98 -4.12 -7.87
CA SER A 112 24.98 -3.67 -6.88
C SER A 112 23.64 -4.44 -6.90
N GLN A 113 23.43 -5.39 -7.83
CA GLN A 113 22.16 -6.13 -7.92
C GLN A 113 21.79 -6.84 -6.62
N GLY A 114 22.77 -7.34 -5.88
CA GLY A 114 22.55 -7.99 -4.57
C GLY A 114 22.03 -7.05 -3.48
N GLU A 115 22.10 -5.74 -3.68
CA GLU A 115 21.61 -4.72 -2.74
C GLU A 115 20.15 -4.31 -2.98
N LEU A 116 19.52 -4.79 -4.06
CA LEU A 116 18.20 -4.35 -4.51
C LEU A 116 17.17 -4.35 -3.39
N SER A 117 17.03 -5.43 -2.63
CA SER A 117 16.03 -5.54 -1.58
C SER A 117 16.25 -4.50 -0.47
N HIS A 118 17.51 -4.22 -0.11
CA HIS A 118 17.85 -3.20 0.87
C HIS A 118 17.56 -1.80 0.32
N ARG A 119 18.03 -1.51 -0.90
CA ARG A 119 17.82 -0.21 -1.55
C ARG A 119 16.35 0.08 -1.82
N TYR A 120 15.56 -0.96 -2.11
CA TYR A 120 14.11 -0.85 -2.22
C TYR A 120 13.46 -0.32 -0.93
N VAL A 121 13.83 -0.88 0.22
CA VAL A 121 13.32 -0.44 1.53
C VAL A 121 13.76 0.99 1.84
N LEU A 122 15.01 1.34 1.54
CA LEU A 122 15.50 2.72 1.71
C LEU A 122 14.73 3.70 0.81
N GLY A 123 14.42 3.31 -0.43
CA GLY A 123 13.58 4.10 -1.33
C GLY A 123 12.17 4.29 -0.79
N LEU A 124 11.55 3.22 -0.27
CA LEU A 124 10.26 3.30 0.39
C LEU A 124 10.29 4.27 1.59
N TYR A 125 11.30 4.16 2.45
CA TYR A 125 11.44 5.05 3.60
C TYR A 125 11.64 6.52 3.16
N SER A 126 12.40 6.76 2.09
CA SER A 126 12.57 8.12 1.55
C SER A 126 11.25 8.73 1.06
N ILE A 127 10.39 7.95 0.42
CA ILE A 127 9.04 8.41 0.03
C ILE A 127 8.21 8.73 1.27
N LEU A 128 8.17 7.82 2.24
CA LEU A 128 7.38 7.97 3.46
C LEU A 128 7.84 9.14 4.31
N GLU A 129 9.15 9.35 4.45
CA GLU A 129 9.72 10.51 5.13
C GLU A 129 9.19 11.81 4.53
N GLN A 130 9.36 11.98 3.22
CA GLN A 130 8.93 13.18 2.52
C GLN A 130 7.42 13.42 2.64
N LEU A 131 6.61 12.35 2.54
CA LEU A 131 5.15 12.46 2.65
C LEU A 131 4.71 12.80 4.08
N THR A 132 5.28 12.15 5.10
CA THR A 132 4.90 12.41 6.49
C THR A 132 5.38 13.77 6.99
N GLU A 133 6.52 14.27 6.51
CA GLU A 133 6.99 15.62 6.78
C GLU A 133 6.12 16.68 6.08
N SER A 134 5.71 16.43 4.83
CA SER A 134 4.91 17.38 4.04
C SER A 134 3.44 17.40 4.46
N PHE A 135 2.92 16.30 4.99
CA PHE A 135 1.51 16.12 5.38
C PHE A 135 1.39 15.57 6.80
N PRO A 136 1.82 16.33 7.83
CA PRO A 136 1.86 15.84 9.22
C PRO A 136 0.48 15.55 9.82
N ASP A 137 -0.58 16.10 9.24
CA ASP A 137 -1.97 15.87 9.67
C ASP A 137 -2.63 14.66 8.99
N VAL A 138 -1.92 13.98 8.09
CA VAL A 138 -2.40 12.77 7.42
C VAL A 138 -1.93 11.52 8.18
N LEU A 139 -2.87 10.71 8.64
CA LEU A 139 -2.55 9.42 9.25
C LEU A 139 -2.31 8.37 8.16
N PHE A 140 -1.14 7.77 8.17
CA PHE A 140 -0.80 6.65 7.31
C PHE A 140 -0.99 5.31 8.04
N GLU A 141 -1.76 4.40 7.43
CA GLU A 141 -1.90 3.01 7.88
C GLU A 141 -1.16 2.07 6.93
N GLY A 142 -0.29 1.25 7.47
CA GLY A 142 0.40 0.20 6.72
C GLY A 142 -0.45 -1.04 6.53
N CYS A 143 -0.48 -1.56 5.30
CA CYS A 143 -1.04 -2.86 4.96
C CYS A 143 -0.11 -3.59 3.97
N SER A 144 0.01 -4.89 4.13
CA SER A 144 0.72 -5.74 3.18
C SER A 144 0.12 -7.14 3.24
N SER A 145 -1.05 -7.31 2.60
CA SER A 145 -1.93 -8.47 2.80
C SER A 145 -2.16 -8.75 4.29
N GLY A 146 -2.51 -7.71 5.03
CA GLY A 146 -2.47 -7.69 6.48
C GLY A 146 -1.13 -7.16 7.01
N GLY A 147 -0.59 -7.81 8.04
CA GLY A 147 0.62 -7.39 8.76
C GLY A 147 1.94 -7.86 8.14
N GLY A 148 2.02 -8.10 6.85
CA GLY A 148 3.23 -8.64 6.20
C GLY A 148 4.49 -7.76 6.32
N ARG A 149 4.32 -6.46 6.60
CA ARG A 149 5.39 -5.49 6.87
C ARG A 149 5.20 -4.78 8.21
N PHE A 150 4.64 -5.45 9.20
CA PHE A 150 4.49 -4.90 10.53
C PHE A 150 5.83 -5.00 11.27
N ASP A 151 6.64 -3.98 11.19
CA ASP A 151 7.96 -3.85 11.81
C ASP A 151 8.19 -2.43 12.36
N ALA A 152 9.28 -2.25 13.11
CA ALA A 152 9.58 -0.99 13.76
C ALA A 152 9.90 0.15 12.77
N GLY A 153 10.48 -0.17 11.61
CA GLY A 153 10.78 0.83 10.58
C GLY A 153 9.51 1.37 9.94
N MET A 154 8.58 0.48 9.57
CA MET A 154 7.28 0.91 9.04
C MET A 154 6.45 1.66 10.08
N LEU A 155 6.50 1.28 11.37
CA LEU A 155 5.80 1.99 12.45
C LEU A 155 6.30 3.40 12.68
N TYR A 156 7.53 3.71 12.33
CA TYR A 156 8.06 5.07 12.41
C TYR A 156 7.27 6.05 11.52
N TYR A 157 6.89 5.60 10.32
CA TYR A 157 6.15 6.40 9.35
C TYR A 157 4.64 6.17 9.39
N MET A 158 4.23 4.95 9.69
CA MET A 158 2.84 4.50 9.68
C MET A 158 2.47 3.99 11.07
N PRO A 159 1.98 4.86 11.97
CA PRO A 159 1.74 4.52 13.37
C PRO A 159 0.61 3.49 13.56
N GLN A 160 -0.10 3.15 12.51
CA GLN A 160 -1.13 2.12 12.50
C GLN A 160 -0.88 1.09 11.40
N THR A 161 -1.12 -0.18 11.70
CA THR A 161 -0.99 -1.29 10.76
C THR A 161 -2.24 -2.16 10.76
N TRP A 162 -2.71 -2.53 9.57
CA TRP A 162 -3.73 -3.57 9.39
C TRP A 162 -3.11 -4.93 9.67
N THR A 163 -3.50 -5.57 10.77
CA THR A 163 -2.80 -6.77 11.28
C THR A 163 -3.06 -8.03 10.48
N SER A 164 -4.21 -8.17 9.84
CA SER A 164 -4.59 -9.34 9.05
C SER A 164 -5.84 -9.08 8.22
N ASP A 165 -5.91 -9.63 7.02
CA ASP A 165 -7.11 -9.67 6.18
C ASP A 165 -8.16 -10.64 6.70
N ASN A 166 -7.80 -11.52 7.64
CA ASN A 166 -8.78 -12.37 8.29
C ASN A 166 -9.58 -11.57 9.31
N THR A 167 -10.83 -11.23 8.96
CA THR A 167 -11.75 -10.44 9.78
C THR A 167 -12.72 -11.30 10.60
N ASP A 168 -12.57 -12.62 10.60
CA ASP A 168 -13.37 -13.49 11.47
C ASP A 168 -13.16 -13.13 12.95
N ALA A 169 -14.26 -12.90 13.68
CA ALA A 169 -14.21 -12.39 15.03
C ALA A 169 -13.45 -13.32 16.00
N VAL A 170 -13.59 -14.64 15.85
CA VAL A 170 -12.89 -15.61 16.69
C VAL A 170 -11.41 -15.70 16.36
N CYS A 171 -11.07 -15.67 15.06
CA CYS A 171 -9.68 -15.64 14.62
C CYS A 171 -8.98 -14.36 15.09
N ARG A 172 -9.70 -13.22 15.08
CA ARG A 172 -9.17 -11.92 15.54
C ARG A 172 -8.72 -11.94 17.00
N LEU A 173 -9.34 -12.71 17.87
CA LEU A 173 -8.88 -12.85 19.25
C LEU A 173 -7.42 -13.33 19.31
N LYS A 174 -7.06 -14.33 18.49
CA LYS A 174 -5.68 -14.85 18.42
C LYS A 174 -4.74 -13.88 17.71
N ILE A 175 -5.17 -13.28 16.62
CA ILE A 175 -4.38 -12.32 15.83
C ILE A 175 -4.03 -11.09 16.68
N GLN A 176 -5.02 -10.46 17.31
CA GLN A 176 -4.82 -9.26 18.11
C GLN A 176 -3.98 -9.56 19.36
N HIS A 177 -4.27 -10.67 20.06
CA HIS A 177 -3.47 -11.07 21.21
C HIS A 177 -2.02 -11.38 20.81
N GLY A 178 -1.80 -12.20 19.78
CA GLY A 178 -0.45 -12.54 19.33
C GLY A 178 0.36 -11.31 18.91
N THR A 179 -0.26 -10.39 18.18
CA THR A 179 0.37 -9.13 17.76
C THR A 179 0.72 -8.24 18.96
N SER A 180 -0.15 -8.16 19.97
CA SER A 180 0.07 -7.34 21.17
C SER A 180 1.25 -7.78 22.04
N LEU A 181 1.78 -8.99 21.85
CA LEU A 181 2.98 -9.45 22.53
C LEU A 181 4.26 -8.75 22.02
N LEU A 182 4.23 -8.22 20.79
CA LEU A 182 5.39 -7.59 20.16
C LEU A 182 5.16 -6.09 19.89
N PHE A 183 3.93 -5.66 19.64
CA PHE A 183 3.61 -4.30 19.23
C PHE A 183 2.56 -3.67 20.11
N PRO A 184 2.61 -2.33 20.32
CA PRO A 184 1.61 -1.63 21.12
C PRO A 184 0.21 -1.77 20.54
N ALA A 185 -0.80 -1.94 21.39
CA ALA A 185 -2.20 -2.08 20.94
C ALA A 185 -2.69 -0.90 20.09
N ILE A 186 -2.19 0.31 20.36
CA ILE A 186 -2.55 1.52 19.61
C ILE A 186 -2.09 1.48 18.15
N SER A 187 -1.06 0.70 17.84
CA SER A 187 -0.54 0.57 16.46
C SER A 187 -1.28 -0.48 15.64
N MET A 188 -2.20 -1.20 16.22
CA MET A 188 -2.94 -2.28 15.56
C MET A 188 -4.30 -1.80 15.07
N GLY A 189 -4.59 -1.96 13.78
CA GLY A 189 -5.94 -1.79 13.26
C GLY A 189 -6.90 -2.77 13.93
N ALA A 190 -7.88 -2.25 14.67
CA ALA A 190 -8.91 -3.04 15.32
C ALA A 190 -10.16 -3.11 14.44
N HIS A 191 -10.65 -4.31 14.17
CA HIS A 191 -11.81 -4.53 13.32
C HIS A 191 -12.79 -5.51 13.99
N VAL A 192 -14.05 -5.15 14.02
CA VAL A 192 -15.14 -6.00 14.49
C VAL A 192 -16.11 -6.20 13.33
N SER A 193 -16.26 -7.45 12.89
CA SER A 193 -17.19 -7.84 11.83
C SER A 193 -18.44 -8.50 12.38
N ALA A 194 -19.52 -8.45 11.59
CA ALA A 194 -20.65 -9.34 11.77
C ALA A 194 -20.24 -10.81 11.54
N VAL A 195 -20.94 -11.74 12.14
CA VAL A 195 -20.73 -13.19 11.94
C VAL A 195 -21.93 -13.76 11.18
N PRO A 196 -21.74 -14.46 10.06
CA PRO A 196 -20.48 -14.66 9.34
C PRO A 196 -19.98 -13.36 8.68
N ASN A 197 -18.69 -13.15 8.63
CA ASN A 197 -18.07 -11.97 8.02
C ASN A 197 -17.57 -12.24 6.59
N LEU A 198 -17.03 -11.19 5.95
CA LEU A 198 -16.55 -11.29 4.57
C LEU A 198 -15.43 -12.30 4.38
N SER A 199 -14.54 -12.47 5.37
CA SER A 199 -13.47 -13.48 5.29
C SER A 199 -14.04 -14.88 5.25
N LEU A 200 -15.03 -15.19 6.07
CA LEU A 200 -15.72 -16.47 6.03
C LEU A 200 -16.47 -16.67 4.71
N ILE A 201 -17.06 -15.63 4.16
CA ILE A 201 -17.71 -15.68 2.85
C ILE A 201 -16.67 -15.99 1.76
N HIS A 202 -15.53 -15.33 1.76
CA HIS A 202 -14.47 -15.58 0.77
C HIS A 202 -13.86 -16.97 0.89
N ILE A 203 -13.70 -17.48 2.10
CA ILE A 203 -13.13 -18.81 2.34
C ILE A 203 -14.15 -19.91 2.06
N SER A 204 -15.40 -19.71 2.45
CA SER A 204 -16.45 -20.75 2.46
C SER A 204 -17.45 -20.65 1.32
N GLU A 205 -17.51 -19.55 0.60
CA GLU A 205 -18.49 -19.38 -0.48
C GLU A 205 -18.42 -20.46 -1.55
N PRO A 206 -17.24 -20.92 -2.02
CA PRO A 206 -17.15 -22.04 -2.95
C PRO A 206 -17.76 -23.34 -2.41
N THR A 207 -17.71 -23.53 -1.10
CA THR A 207 -18.29 -24.72 -0.43
C THR A 207 -19.78 -24.58 -0.13
N ARG A 208 -20.31 -23.37 -0.05
CA ARG A 208 -21.75 -23.15 0.18
C ARG A 208 -22.58 -23.25 -1.09
N ARG A 209 -21.94 -23.18 -2.27
CA ARG A 209 -22.61 -23.32 -3.58
C ARG A 209 -22.62 -24.76 -4.09
N SER A 210 -21.98 -25.67 -3.38
CA SER A 210 -22.03 -27.10 -3.63
C SER A 210 -23.06 -27.76 -2.70
#